data_9f77d121943a4026c760857ebbb394a1
#
_entry.id   9f77d121943a4026c760857ebbb394a1
#
_cell.length_a   1.000
_cell.length_b   1.000
_cell.length_c   1.000
_cell.angle_alpha   90.00
_cell.angle_beta   90.00
_cell.angle_gamma   90.00
#
_symmetry.space_group_name_H-M   'P 1'
#
loop_
_entity.id
_entity.type
_entity.pdbx_description
1 polymer ?
#
loop_
_entity_poly.entity_id
_entity_poly.type
_entity_poly.pdbx_seq_one_letter_code
_entity_poly.pdbx_strand_id
1 'polypeptide(L)' 'MFEEIKNMLAEQLGVSADSINEATSFKDDLGADSLDVVDLLMSIEDEFEVEVPDEEIENIKTVGALVSYIEANS' A
#
# COMPACT_ATOMS: atom_id res chain seq x y z
N MET A 1 -2.03 9.97 -7.58
CA MET A 1 -1.97 8.54 -7.19
C MET A 1 -1.59 8.32 -5.72
N PHE A 2 -0.55 8.97 -5.24
CA PHE A 2 -0.15 8.81 -3.83
C PHE A 2 -1.28 9.15 -2.86
N GLU A 3 -1.98 10.25 -3.09
CA GLU A 3 -3.08 10.68 -2.22
C GLU A 3 -4.20 9.64 -2.16
N GLU A 4 -4.55 9.05 -3.27
CA GLU A 4 -5.61 8.04 -3.31
C GLU A 4 -5.21 6.80 -2.53
N ILE A 5 -3.98 6.34 -2.73
CA ILE A 5 -3.47 5.18 -2.01
C ILE A 5 -3.37 5.47 -0.52
N LYS A 6 -2.89 6.65 -0.17
CA LYS A 6 -2.78 7.08 1.23
C LYS A 6 -4.16 7.04 1.91
N ASN A 7 -5.17 7.57 1.26
CA ASN A 7 -6.52 7.57 1.81
C ASN A 7 -7.10 6.18 1.95
N MET A 8 -6.83 5.30 1.00
CA MET A 8 -7.26 3.91 1.08
C MET A 8 -6.62 3.19 2.26
N LEU A 9 -5.31 3.40 2.46
CA LEU A 9 -4.59 2.81 3.57
C LEU A 9 -5.11 3.31 4.90
N ALA A 10 -5.34 4.62 5.00
CA ALA A 10 -5.85 5.22 6.22
C ALA A 10 -7.21 4.63 6.60
N GLU A 11 -8.07 4.47 5.63
CA GLU A 11 -9.42 3.93 5.85
C GLU A 11 -9.37 2.47 6.28
N GLN A 12 -8.58 1.65 5.59
CA GLN A 12 -8.53 0.23 5.88
C GLN A 12 -7.81 -0.11 7.18
N LEU A 13 -6.78 0.64 7.50
CA LEU A 13 -6.00 0.39 8.71
C LEU A 13 -6.48 1.19 9.91
N GLY A 14 -7.41 2.12 9.71
CA GLY A 14 -7.92 2.94 10.80
C GLY A 14 -6.91 3.94 11.35
N VAL A 15 -6.01 4.42 10.51
CA VAL A 15 -5.02 5.42 10.91
C VAL A 15 -5.28 6.74 10.20
N SER A 16 -4.68 7.81 10.72
CA SER A 16 -4.82 9.13 10.10
C SER A 16 -4.03 9.19 8.79
N ALA A 17 -4.64 9.68 7.72
CA ALA A 17 -3.95 9.87 6.47
C ALA A 17 -2.75 10.81 6.61
N ASP A 18 -2.83 11.76 7.52
CA ASP A 18 -1.75 12.70 7.78
C ASP A 18 -0.50 12.04 8.35
N SER A 19 -0.65 10.86 8.95
CA SER A 19 0.47 10.10 9.50
C SER A 19 1.18 9.24 8.46
N ILE A 20 0.65 9.19 7.23
CA ILE A 20 1.20 8.35 6.17
C ILE A 20 1.99 9.19 5.19
N ASN A 21 3.22 8.75 4.91
CA ASN A 21 4.07 9.38 3.89
C ASN A 21 4.78 8.29 3.09
N GLU A 22 5.60 8.68 2.13
CA GLU A 22 6.28 7.71 1.26
C GLU A 22 7.24 6.81 2.00
N ALA A 23 7.82 7.28 3.09
CA ALA A 23 8.76 6.49 3.89
C ALA A 23 8.05 5.60 4.92
N THR A 24 6.74 5.74 5.08
CA THR A 24 5.98 4.95 6.04
C THR A 24 6.07 3.46 5.71
N SER A 25 6.49 2.67 6.70
CA SER A 25 6.60 1.22 6.55
C SER A 25 5.28 0.57 6.93
N PHE A 26 4.82 -0.39 6.13
CA PHE A 26 3.59 -1.11 6.45
C PHE A 26 3.69 -1.87 7.75
N LYS A 27 4.82 -2.51 7.97
CA LYS A 27 5.00 -3.37 9.14
C LYS A 27 5.41 -2.58 10.38
N ASP A 28 6.39 -1.71 10.23
CA ASP A 28 6.97 -1.00 11.38
C ASP A 28 6.15 0.21 11.82
N ASP A 29 5.62 0.95 10.87
CA ASP A 29 4.90 2.20 11.17
C ASP A 29 3.39 2.01 11.26
N LEU A 30 2.83 1.16 10.43
CA LEU A 30 1.39 0.94 10.39
C LEU A 30 0.96 -0.33 11.14
N GLY A 31 1.90 -1.14 11.55
CA GLY A 31 1.61 -2.36 12.29
C GLY A 31 0.85 -3.41 11.48
N ALA A 32 0.90 -3.33 10.16
CA ALA A 32 0.22 -4.28 9.31
C ALA A 32 1.06 -5.55 9.16
N ASP A 33 0.44 -6.71 9.34
CA ASP A 33 1.13 -7.97 9.11
C ASP A 33 0.96 -8.40 7.64
N SER A 34 1.47 -9.59 7.30
CA SER A 34 1.44 -10.08 5.92
C SER A 34 0.03 -10.17 5.35
N LEU A 35 -0.92 -10.61 6.17
CA LEU A 35 -2.31 -10.74 5.73
C LEU A 35 -2.94 -9.37 5.49
N ASP A 36 -2.65 -8.42 6.36
CA ASP A 36 -3.17 -7.06 6.21
C ASP A 36 -2.63 -6.43 4.93
N VAL A 37 -1.35 -6.63 4.65
CA VAL A 37 -0.72 -6.10 3.44
C VAL A 37 -1.34 -6.72 2.20
N VAL A 38 -1.57 -8.03 2.21
CA VAL A 38 -2.21 -8.72 1.08
C VAL A 38 -3.61 -8.17 0.84
N ASP A 39 -4.40 -8.00 1.89
CA ASP A 39 -5.76 -7.44 1.76
C ASP A 39 -5.73 -6.03 1.19
N LEU A 40 -4.80 -5.20 1.66
CA LEU A 40 -4.64 -3.84 1.14
C LEU A 40 -4.30 -3.86 -0.33
N LEU A 41 -3.36 -4.72 -0.72
CA LEU A 41 -2.94 -4.81 -2.11
C LEU A 41 -4.06 -5.29 -3.02
N MET A 42 -4.88 -6.22 -2.55
CA MET A 42 -6.03 -6.68 -3.32
C MET A 42 -7.01 -5.54 -3.59
N SER A 43 -7.26 -4.71 -2.60
CA SER A 43 -8.12 -3.54 -2.77
C SER A 43 -7.54 -2.54 -3.77
N ILE A 44 -6.24 -2.33 -3.70
CA ILE A 44 -5.53 -1.42 -4.59
C ILE A 44 -5.51 -1.96 -6.02
N GLU A 45 -5.29 -3.25 -6.18
CA GLU A 45 -5.33 -3.89 -7.49
C GLU A 45 -6.68 -3.69 -8.16
N ASP A 46 -7.75 -3.85 -7.40
CA ASP A 46 -9.10 -3.66 -7.88
C ASP A 46 -9.34 -2.21 -8.30
N GLU A 47 -8.93 -1.28 -7.45
CA GLU A 47 -9.19 0.15 -7.66
C GLU A 47 -8.43 0.71 -8.85
N PHE A 48 -7.19 0.30 -9.02
CA PHE A 48 -6.31 0.81 -10.08
C PHE A 48 -6.15 -0.13 -11.27
N GLU A 49 -6.79 -1.29 -11.21
CA GLU A 49 -6.72 -2.29 -12.28
C GLU A 49 -5.30 -2.70 -12.62
N VAL A 50 -4.50 -2.94 -11.57
CA VAL A 50 -3.12 -3.41 -11.70
C VAL A 50 -2.97 -4.74 -10.98
N GLU A 51 -1.93 -5.49 -11.31
CA GLU A 51 -1.61 -6.76 -10.67
C GLU A 51 -0.29 -6.64 -9.92
N VAL A 52 -0.27 -7.13 -8.68
CA VAL A 52 0.95 -7.17 -7.88
C VAL A 52 1.26 -8.64 -7.58
N PRO A 53 2.23 -9.24 -8.27
CA PRO A 53 2.60 -10.65 -8.00
C PRO A 53 3.07 -10.84 -6.57
N ASP A 54 2.85 -12.04 -6.04
CA ASP A 54 3.25 -12.37 -4.66
C ASP A 54 4.73 -12.10 -4.41
N GLU A 55 5.57 -12.37 -5.40
CA GLU A 55 7.02 -12.15 -5.29
C GLU A 55 7.37 -10.66 -5.14
N GLU A 56 6.53 -9.78 -5.68
CA GLU A 56 6.73 -8.33 -5.55
C GLU A 56 6.24 -7.81 -4.21
N ILE A 57 5.26 -8.48 -3.60
CA ILE A 57 4.72 -8.07 -2.31
C ILE A 57 5.82 -8.03 -1.25
N GLU A 58 6.74 -8.99 -1.30
CA GLU A 58 7.85 -9.05 -0.34
C GLU A 58 8.81 -7.87 -0.48
N ASN A 59 8.87 -7.28 -1.67
CA ASN A 59 9.74 -6.13 -1.93
C ASN A 59 9.07 -4.79 -1.63
N ILE A 60 7.74 -4.79 -1.51
CA ILE A 60 6.98 -3.57 -1.24
C ILE A 60 6.84 -3.43 0.27
N LYS A 61 7.77 -2.70 0.87
CA LYS A 61 7.82 -2.54 2.33
C LYS A 61 7.34 -1.18 2.81
N THR A 62 7.29 -0.20 1.92
CA THR A 62 6.85 1.16 2.27
C THR A 62 5.76 1.61 1.32
N VAL A 63 5.05 2.66 1.75
CA VAL A 63 3.99 3.25 0.93
C VAL A 63 4.56 3.78 -0.38
N GLY A 64 5.74 4.41 -0.33
CA GLY A 64 6.40 4.91 -1.54
C GLY A 64 6.74 3.82 -2.52
N ALA A 65 7.21 2.67 -2.03
CA ALA A 65 7.51 1.52 -2.89
C ALA A 65 6.24 1.01 -3.58
N LEU A 66 5.13 0.97 -2.86
CA LEU A 66 3.86 0.55 -3.44
C LEU A 66 3.39 1.52 -4.51
N VAL A 67 3.43 2.81 -4.23
CA VAL A 67 3.02 3.84 -5.18
C VAL A 67 3.87 3.76 -6.45
N SER A 68 5.18 3.63 -6.29
CA SER A 68 6.10 3.51 -7.42
C SER A 68 5.79 2.29 -8.29
N TYR A 69 5.49 1.17 -7.65
CA TYR A 69 5.15 -0.05 -8.38
C TYR A 69 3.89 0.13 -9.21
N ILE A 70 2.86 0.72 -8.61
CA ILE A 70 1.58 0.92 -9.29
C ILE A 70 1.74 1.89 -10.45
N GLU A 71 2.48 2.98 -10.25
CA GLU A 71 2.72 3.96 -11.32
C GLU A 71 3.47 3.34 -12.50
N ALA A 72 4.40 2.44 -12.22
CA ALA A 72 5.19 1.79 -13.25
C ALA A 72 4.36 0.76 -14.04
N ASN A 73 3.28 0.26 -13.47
CA ASN A 73 2.50 -0.83 -14.05
C ASN A 73 1.07 -0.44 -14.43
N SER A 74 0.73 0.82 -14.33
CA SER A 74 -0.63 1.27 -14.69
C SER A 74 -0.68 1.99 -16.02
#